data_17cbbc5931fc6876bb03b4f8ec935dab
#
_entry.id   17cbbc5931fc6876bb03b4f8ec935dab
#
_cell.length_a   1.000
_cell.length_b   1.000
_cell.length_c   1.000
_cell.angle_alpha   90.00
_cell.angle_beta   90.00
_cell.angle_gamma   90.00
#
_symmetry.space_group_name_H-M   'P 1'
#
loop_
_entity.id
_entity.type
_entity.pdbx_description
1 polymer ?
#
loop_
_entity_poly.entity_id
_entity_poly.type
_entity_poly.pdbx_seq_one_letter_code
_entity_poly.pdbx_strand_id
1 'polypeptide(L)'
;MNILNLFKVSLNAVANNKMRSFLSMLGIIIGVAAVIIMMSIGQGSKESIRQELSTMGTNLLTIRPGADMRGGVRQDPSAMQTLKIGDYQRIVAEKKFVSYVSPEVTASGQVIYGNSNTTSTIYGESPEYLDIKQWKIEEGLNFNEEDIRKAAKVCIVGKTIVNELFGEGKEAEAIGKNIRFKSIPLRIIGVLEGKGYNSWGMDQDNVIIAPYTCVTKRIAAQTYFSSIVCSALTEELSDAAIEELE
;
A
#
# COMPACT_ATOMS: atom_id res chain seq x y z
N MET A 1 15.87 42.10 -50.58
CA MET A 1 14.59 41.37 -50.79
C MET A 1 13.80 41.48 -49.47
N ASN A 2 12.64 42.18 -49.50
CA ASN A 2 11.90 42.43 -48.25
C ASN A 2 11.24 41.16 -47.73
N ILE A 3 11.48 40.78 -46.49
CA ILE A 3 10.91 39.62 -45.81
C ILE A 3 9.37 39.60 -45.90
N LEU A 4 8.74 40.77 -45.86
CA LEU A 4 7.30 40.95 -46.05
C LEU A 4 6.79 40.50 -47.46
N ASN A 5 7.57 40.70 -48.52
CA ASN A 5 7.21 40.26 -49.85
C ASN A 5 7.34 38.74 -50.02
N LEU A 6 8.35 38.14 -49.40
CA LEU A 6 8.49 36.68 -49.34
C LEU A 6 7.32 36.02 -48.62
N PHE A 7 6.89 36.57 -47.47
CA PHE A 7 5.74 36.10 -46.75
C PHE A 7 4.43 36.17 -47.55
N LYS A 8 4.23 37.28 -48.28
CA LYS A 8 3.06 37.47 -49.11
C LYS A 8 3.02 36.52 -50.32
N VAL A 9 4.16 36.27 -50.94
CA VAL A 9 4.28 35.29 -52.04
C VAL A 9 4.03 33.87 -51.54
N SER A 10 4.55 33.51 -50.38
CA SER A 10 4.32 32.20 -49.77
C SER A 10 2.85 31.96 -49.41
N LEU A 11 2.17 32.95 -48.82
CA LEU A 11 0.75 32.90 -48.53
C LEU A 11 -0.11 32.75 -49.82
N ASN A 12 0.23 33.46 -50.87
CA ASN A 12 -0.46 33.32 -52.14
C ASN A 12 -0.23 31.95 -52.80
N ALA A 13 0.98 31.39 -52.69
CA ALA A 13 1.27 30.04 -53.18
C ALA A 13 0.44 28.96 -52.47
N VAL A 14 0.25 29.10 -51.15
CA VAL A 14 -0.61 28.23 -50.33
C VAL A 14 -2.07 28.38 -50.73
N ALA A 15 -2.56 29.64 -50.97
CA ALA A 15 -3.94 29.94 -51.36
C ALA A 15 -4.29 29.43 -52.75
N ASN A 16 -3.33 29.41 -53.68
CA ASN A 16 -3.55 28.94 -55.05
C ASN A 16 -3.54 27.38 -55.16
N ASN A 17 -2.95 26.68 -54.20
CA ASN A 17 -2.88 25.19 -54.18
C ASN A 17 -3.54 24.63 -52.95
N LYS A 18 -4.78 24.98 -52.66
CA LYS A 18 -5.50 24.68 -51.42
C LYS A 18 -5.45 23.19 -51.01
N MET A 19 -5.71 22.26 -51.94
CA MET A 19 -5.75 20.83 -51.64
C MET A 19 -4.37 20.27 -51.27
N ARG A 20 -3.31 20.70 -51.94
CA ARG A 20 -1.94 20.26 -51.64
C ARG A 20 -1.47 20.80 -50.29
N SER A 21 -1.74 22.06 -50.05
CA SER A 21 -1.40 22.72 -48.79
C SER A 21 -2.17 22.13 -47.62
N PHE A 22 -3.46 21.83 -47.79
CA PHE A 22 -4.29 21.17 -46.79
C PHE A 22 -3.77 19.75 -46.44
N LEU A 23 -3.46 18.94 -47.49
CA LEU A 23 -2.90 17.60 -47.25
C LEU A 23 -1.55 17.64 -46.54
N SER A 24 -0.67 18.56 -46.91
CA SER A 24 0.62 18.70 -46.22
C SER A 24 0.48 19.19 -44.79
N MET A 25 -0.42 20.15 -44.54
CA MET A 25 -0.73 20.64 -43.18
C MET A 25 -1.37 19.55 -42.32
N LEU A 26 -2.30 18.77 -42.89
CA LEU A 26 -2.95 17.65 -42.22
C LEU A 26 -1.92 16.61 -41.77
N GLY A 27 -0.94 16.28 -42.62
CA GLY A 27 0.13 15.34 -42.25
C GLY A 27 0.97 15.85 -41.09
N ILE A 28 1.31 17.14 -41.08
CA ILE A 28 2.05 17.76 -39.97
C ILE A 28 1.22 17.76 -38.69
N ILE A 29 -0.05 18.15 -38.77
CA ILE A 29 -0.96 18.18 -37.61
C ILE A 29 -1.09 16.78 -36.99
N ILE A 30 -1.34 15.75 -37.80
CA ILE A 30 -1.44 14.35 -37.30
C ILE A 30 -0.13 13.90 -36.66
N GLY A 31 1.01 14.19 -37.33
CA GLY A 31 2.31 13.82 -36.79
C GLY A 31 2.62 14.47 -35.44
N VAL A 32 2.40 15.78 -35.33
CA VAL A 32 2.63 16.52 -34.07
C VAL A 32 1.63 16.09 -33.00
N ALA A 33 0.35 15.93 -33.37
CA ALA A 33 -0.67 15.44 -32.40
C ALA A 33 -0.35 14.08 -31.89
N ALA A 34 0.10 13.15 -32.72
CA ALA A 34 0.50 11.79 -32.28
C ALA A 34 1.65 11.83 -31.26
N VAL A 35 2.66 12.67 -31.48
CA VAL A 35 3.79 12.82 -30.53
C VAL A 35 3.31 13.42 -29.21
N ILE A 36 2.47 14.47 -29.25
CA ILE A 36 1.94 15.10 -28.03
C ILE A 36 1.11 14.10 -27.23
N ILE A 37 0.24 13.33 -27.88
CA ILE A 37 -0.59 12.31 -27.23
C ILE A 37 0.30 11.25 -26.56
N MET A 38 1.31 10.74 -27.28
CA MET A 38 2.23 9.75 -26.74
C MET A 38 2.99 10.27 -25.50
N MET A 39 3.49 11.51 -25.55
CA MET A 39 4.17 12.14 -24.41
C MET A 39 3.21 12.35 -23.23
N SER A 40 1.98 12.78 -23.50
CA SER A 40 0.97 13.00 -22.44
C SER A 40 0.59 11.71 -21.74
N ILE A 41 0.39 10.62 -22.49
CA ILE A 41 0.13 9.29 -21.92
C ILE A 41 1.32 8.83 -21.08
N GLY A 42 2.54 8.98 -21.60
CA GLY A 42 3.76 8.59 -20.87
C GLY A 42 3.94 9.36 -19.56
N GLN A 43 3.72 10.66 -19.57
CA GLN A 43 3.79 11.50 -18.36
C GLN A 43 2.66 11.18 -17.37
N GLY A 44 1.43 10.99 -17.86
CA GLY A 44 0.30 10.60 -17.03
C GLY A 44 0.52 9.26 -16.33
N SER A 45 1.00 8.26 -17.08
CA SER A 45 1.33 6.95 -16.48
C SER A 45 2.45 7.04 -15.43
N LYS A 46 3.50 7.82 -15.71
CA LYS A 46 4.59 8.03 -14.74
C LYS A 46 4.10 8.68 -13.45
N GLU A 47 3.24 9.69 -13.57
CA GLU A 47 2.69 10.39 -12.40
C GLU A 47 1.73 9.50 -11.60
N SER A 48 0.87 8.72 -12.27
CA SER A 48 0.01 7.73 -11.60
C SER A 48 0.83 6.70 -10.81
N ILE A 49 1.88 6.13 -11.42
CA ILE A 49 2.78 5.18 -10.73
C ILE A 49 3.47 5.86 -9.54
N ARG A 50 3.93 7.10 -9.71
CA ARG A 50 4.59 7.84 -8.64
C ARG A 50 3.65 8.13 -7.47
N GLN A 51 2.41 8.51 -7.74
CA GLN A 51 1.39 8.71 -6.72
C GLN A 51 1.09 7.41 -5.98
N GLU A 52 0.94 6.31 -6.71
CA GLU A 52 0.70 5.00 -6.11
C GLU A 52 1.87 4.55 -5.21
N LEU A 53 3.11 4.69 -5.68
CA LEU A 53 4.28 4.39 -4.85
C LEU A 53 4.34 5.29 -3.61
N SER A 54 3.98 6.57 -3.72
CA SER A 54 3.98 7.49 -2.58
C SER A 54 2.92 7.11 -1.54
N THR A 55 1.76 6.58 -1.95
CA THR A 55 0.72 6.11 -1.03
C THR A 55 1.06 4.79 -0.35
N MET A 56 1.97 4.01 -0.93
CA MET A 56 2.49 2.77 -0.31
C MET A 56 3.57 3.04 0.74
N GLY A 57 4.10 4.27 0.82
CA GLY A 57 5.28 4.66 1.59
C GLY A 57 6.56 4.49 0.78
N THR A 58 7.16 5.59 0.33
CA THR A 58 8.36 5.59 -0.53
C THR A 58 9.57 4.95 0.13
N ASN A 59 9.57 4.88 1.47
CA ASN A 59 10.68 4.41 2.29
C ASN A 59 10.40 3.05 2.93
N LEU A 60 9.47 2.27 2.35
CA LEU A 60 9.05 0.98 2.91
C LEU A 60 10.11 -0.09 2.66
N LEU A 61 10.58 -0.70 3.72
CA LEU A 61 11.48 -1.85 3.71
C LEU A 61 10.77 -3.04 4.33
N THR A 62 10.93 -4.22 3.73
CA THR A 62 10.33 -5.44 4.27
C THR A 62 11.41 -6.50 4.45
N ILE A 63 11.64 -6.89 5.68
CA ILE A 63 12.54 -7.98 6.05
C ILE A 63 11.73 -9.28 6.03
N ARG A 64 12.18 -10.23 5.24
CA ARG A 64 11.58 -11.56 5.15
C ARG A 64 12.58 -12.62 5.56
N PRO A 65 12.13 -13.79 6.05
CA PRO A 65 13.03 -14.89 6.33
C PRO A 65 13.87 -15.22 5.10
N GLY A 66 15.20 -15.30 5.28
CA GLY A 66 16.12 -15.67 4.20
C GLY A 66 15.87 -17.11 3.72
N ALA A 67 15.97 -17.34 2.41
CA ALA A 67 15.96 -18.71 1.86
C ALA A 67 17.31 -19.37 2.11
N ASP A 68 17.37 -20.34 3.03
CA ASP A 68 18.57 -21.14 3.25
C ASP A 68 18.70 -22.20 2.14
N MET A 69 19.90 -22.34 1.60
CA MET A 69 20.22 -23.38 0.63
C MET A 69 20.68 -24.65 1.37
N ARG A 70 19.76 -25.52 1.70
CA ARG A 70 20.10 -26.82 2.27
C ARG A 70 20.16 -27.89 1.16
N GLY A 71 21.34 -28.43 0.89
CA GLY A 71 21.51 -29.52 -0.07
C GLY A 71 21.24 -29.16 -1.52
N GLY A 72 21.43 -27.89 -1.95
CA GLY A 72 21.22 -27.44 -3.33
C GLY A 72 19.75 -27.17 -3.72
N VAL A 73 18.79 -27.36 -2.80
CA VAL A 73 17.37 -27.02 -3.01
C VAL A 73 17.06 -25.72 -2.26
N ARG A 74 16.60 -24.73 -3.00
CA ARG A 74 16.12 -23.46 -2.43
C ARG A 74 14.79 -23.73 -1.73
N GLN A 75 14.77 -23.62 -0.42
CA GLN A 75 13.51 -23.71 0.35
C GLN A 75 12.69 -22.44 0.14
N ASP A 76 11.35 -22.59 0.16
CA ASP A 76 10.44 -21.47 0.06
C ASP A 76 10.64 -20.55 1.30
N PRO A 77 10.94 -19.24 1.12
CA PRO A 77 11.12 -18.31 2.22
C PRO A 77 9.91 -18.25 3.18
N SER A 78 8.72 -18.51 2.67
CA SER A 78 7.48 -18.54 3.49
C SER A 78 7.41 -19.73 4.45
N ALA A 79 8.19 -20.80 4.18
CA ALA A 79 8.27 -21.97 5.05
C ALA A 79 9.28 -21.80 6.20
N MET A 80 10.09 -20.75 6.18
CA MET A 80 11.13 -20.51 7.18
C MET A 80 10.57 -19.72 8.38
N GLN A 81 10.59 -20.35 9.53
CA GLN A 81 10.10 -19.81 10.80
C GLN A 81 11.26 -19.18 11.61
N THR A 82 12.08 -18.35 10.96
CA THR A 82 13.32 -17.83 11.56
C THR A 82 13.14 -16.49 12.25
N LEU A 83 12.27 -15.60 11.76
CA LEU A 83 12.04 -14.28 12.36
C LEU A 83 11.26 -14.39 13.68
N LYS A 84 11.88 -13.97 14.76
CA LYS A 84 11.32 -14.06 16.11
C LYS A 84 11.22 -12.70 16.78
N ILE A 85 10.57 -12.66 17.93
CA ILE A 85 10.43 -11.44 18.74
C ILE A 85 11.78 -10.80 19.10
N GLY A 86 12.82 -11.63 19.31
CA GLY A 86 14.18 -11.14 19.60
C GLY A 86 14.78 -10.32 18.47
N ASP A 87 14.54 -10.72 17.23
CA ASP A 87 15.04 -10.00 16.03
C ASP A 87 14.35 -8.64 15.93
N TYR A 88 13.03 -8.59 16.09
CA TYR A 88 12.27 -7.34 16.14
C TYR A 88 12.80 -6.40 17.25
N GLN A 89 12.96 -6.92 18.47
CA GLN A 89 13.45 -6.12 19.60
C GLN A 89 14.86 -5.59 19.37
N ARG A 90 15.72 -6.38 18.73
CA ARG A 90 17.08 -5.97 18.37
C ARG A 90 17.06 -4.84 17.35
N ILE A 91 16.26 -4.96 16.28
CA ILE A 91 16.11 -3.90 15.25
C ILE A 91 15.61 -2.61 15.92
N VAL A 92 14.58 -2.68 16.78
CA VAL A 92 14.05 -1.51 17.48
C VAL A 92 15.08 -0.84 18.35
N ALA A 93 15.97 -1.61 19.02
CA ALA A 93 17.00 -1.11 19.92
C ALA A 93 18.21 -0.50 19.19
N GLU A 94 18.60 -1.07 18.05
CA GLU A 94 19.83 -0.74 17.34
C GLU A 94 19.63 0.22 16.15
N LYS A 95 18.38 0.44 15.70
CA LYS A 95 18.04 1.24 14.51
C LYS A 95 18.62 2.66 14.53
N LYS A 96 19.23 3.08 13.42
CA LYS A 96 19.76 4.43 13.20
C LYS A 96 19.16 5.12 11.97
N PHE A 97 19.00 4.36 10.90
CA PHE A 97 18.47 4.84 9.61
C PHE A 97 17.01 4.48 9.38
N VAL A 98 16.40 3.74 10.31
CA VAL A 98 15.01 3.31 10.29
C VAL A 98 14.19 4.14 11.27
N SER A 99 13.05 4.71 10.81
CA SER A 99 12.14 5.50 11.65
C SER A 99 11.19 4.60 12.44
N TYR A 100 10.40 3.81 11.75
CA TYR A 100 9.37 2.92 12.32
C TYR A 100 9.64 1.47 11.96
N VAL A 101 9.29 0.56 12.87
CA VAL A 101 9.45 -0.89 12.71
C VAL A 101 8.19 -1.57 13.21
N SER A 102 7.62 -2.47 12.44
CA SER A 102 6.49 -3.29 12.85
C SER A 102 6.71 -4.76 12.51
N PRO A 103 6.50 -5.68 13.46
CA PRO A 103 6.52 -7.11 13.17
C PRO A 103 5.19 -7.50 12.55
N GLU A 104 5.20 -8.20 11.44
CA GLU A 104 4.00 -8.59 10.71
C GLU A 104 3.67 -10.08 10.90
N VAL A 105 2.43 -10.35 11.30
CA VAL A 105 1.83 -11.69 11.32
C VAL A 105 0.52 -11.66 10.58
N THR A 106 0.38 -12.49 9.56
CA THR A 106 -0.83 -12.50 8.73
C THR A 106 -1.64 -13.79 8.93
N ALA A 107 -2.94 -13.67 8.90
CA ALA A 107 -3.86 -14.80 8.82
C ALA A 107 -5.10 -14.42 8.01
N SER A 108 -5.49 -15.27 7.06
CA SER A 108 -6.73 -15.09 6.31
C SER A 108 -7.84 -15.94 6.90
N GLY A 109 -9.06 -15.43 6.87
CA GLY A 109 -10.19 -16.13 7.44
C GLY A 109 -11.51 -15.40 7.28
N GLN A 110 -12.57 -16.05 7.73
CA GLN A 110 -13.91 -15.50 7.72
C GLN A 110 -14.11 -14.54 8.90
N VAL A 111 -14.74 -13.43 8.61
CA VAL A 111 -15.17 -12.39 9.57
C VAL A 111 -16.68 -12.42 9.66
N ILE A 112 -17.23 -12.41 10.87
CA ILE A 112 -18.68 -12.55 11.09
C ILE A 112 -19.14 -11.47 12.06
N TYR A 113 -20.25 -10.82 11.71
CA TYR A 113 -21.02 -9.94 12.58
C TYR A 113 -22.51 -10.20 12.41
N GLY A 114 -23.19 -10.63 13.48
CA GLY A 114 -24.60 -11.03 13.38
C GLY A 114 -24.84 -12.11 12.33
N ASN A 115 -25.61 -11.77 11.32
CA ASN A 115 -25.92 -12.64 10.18
C ASN A 115 -25.06 -12.36 8.95
N SER A 116 -24.23 -11.31 8.98
CA SER A 116 -23.34 -10.95 7.88
C SER A 116 -21.97 -11.60 8.04
N ASN A 117 -21.35 -11.98 6.94
CA ASN A 117 -20.00 -12.52 6.93
C ASN A 117 -19.25 -12.12 5.66
N THR A 118 -17.94 -12.01 5.79
CA THR A 118 -17.03 -11.77 4.68
C THR A 118 -15.71 -12.49 4.90
N THR A 119 -14.86 -12.56 3.89
CA THR A 119 -13.50 -13.10 4.01
C THR A 119 -12.51 -11.95 3.97
N SER A 120 -11.59 -11.93 4.93
CA SER A 120 -10.56 -10.90 5.01
C SER A 120 -9.23 -11.46 5.51
N THR A 121 -8.19 -10.65 5.43
CA THR A 121 -6.89 -10.93 6.02
C THR A 121 -6.70 -10.03 7.24
N ILE A 122 -6.32 -10.64 8.35
CA ILE A 122 -5.91 -9.92 9.55
C ILE A 122 -4.39 -9.79 9.58
N TYR A 123 -3.93 -8.58 9.84
CA TYR A 123 -2.54 -8.20 10.02
C TYR A 123 -2.30 -7.92 11.50
N GLY A 124 -1.42 -8.70 12.09
CA GLY A 124 -0.94 -8.50 13.46
C GLY A 124 0.28 -7.60 13.43
N GLU A 125 0.15 -6.38 13.94
CA GLU A 125 1.11 -5.29 13.75
C GLU A 125 1.39 -4.56 15.06
N SER A 126 2.39 -3.67 15.04
CA SER A 126 2.59 -2.65 16.06
C SER A 126 1.78 -1.38 15.76
N PRO A 127 1.61 -0.46 16.73
CA PRO A 127 0.86 0.79 16.50
C PRO A 127 1.44 1.65 15.37
N GLU A 128 2.75 1.61 15.17
CA GLU A 128 3.49 2.38 14.16
C GLU A 128 3.22 1.93 12.72
N TYR A 129 2.59 0.78 12.53
CA TYR A 129 2.27 0.26 11.20
C TYR A 129 1.41 1.21 10.38
N LEU A 130 0.50 1.96 11.03
CA LEU A 130 -0.32 2.96 10.34
C LEU A 130 0.55 4.08 9.75
N ASP A 131 1.58 4.50 10.49
CA ASP A 131 2.53 5.51 10.03
C ASP A 131 3.40 4.96 8.88
N ILE A 132 3.88 3.72 9.00
CA ILE A 132 4.65 3.04 7.95
C ILE A 132 3.86 2.96 6.63
N LYS A 133 2.58 2.60 6.70
CA LYS A 133 1.69 2.45 5.54
C LYS A 133 0.94 3.73 5.18
N GLN A 134 1.17 4.83 5.91
CA GLN A 134 0.47 6.10 5.74
C GLN A 134 -1.06 5.93 5.73
N TRP A 135 -1.55 5.10 6.65
CA TRP A 135 -2.97 4.89 6.82
C TRP A 135 -3.51 5.84 7.88
N LYS A 136 -4.64 6.45 7.57
CA LYS A 136 -5.35 7.34 8.49
C LYS A 136 -6.56 6.63 9.07
N ILE A 137 -6.89 6.98 10.29
CA ILE A 137 -8.13 6.56 10.95
C ILE A 137 -9.20 7.60 10.63
N GLU A 138 -10.31 7.16 10.04
CA GLU A 138 -11.48 8.00 9.76
C GLU A 138 -12.31 8.16 11.04
N GLU A 139 -12.52 7.07 11.77
CA GLU A 139 -13.31 7.04 13.00
C GLU A 139 -12.63 6.19 14.08
N GLY A 140 -12.67 6.63 15.32
CA GLY A 140 -12.12 5.89 16.45
C GLY A 140 -10.66 6.20 16.77
N LEU A 141 -9.93 5.21 17.27
CA LEU A 141 -8.55 5.35 17.75
C LEU A 141 -7.68 4.17 17.34
N ASN A 142 -6.36 4.40 17.31
CA ASN A 142 -5.38 3.31 17.19
C ASN A 142 -5.24 2.55 18.51
N PHE A 143 -4.82 1.29 18.44
CA PHE A 143 -4.36 0.56 19.63
C PHE A 143 -2.97 1.08 20.06
N ASN A 144 -2.62 0.82 21.29
CA ASN A 144 -1.39 1.33 21.90
C ASN A 144 -0.49 0.19 22.44
N GLU A 145 0.66 0.56 22.98
CA GLU A 145 1.62 -0.38 23.57
C GLU A 145 1.04 -1.22 24.74
N GLU A 146 0.04 -0.70 25.44
CA GLU A 146 -0.63 -1.45 26.51
C GLU A 146 -1.49 -2.57 25.94
N ASP A 147 -2.16 -2.33 24.79
CA ASP A 147 -2.91 -3.34 24.05
C ASP A 147 -1.99 -4.44 23.51
N ILE A 148 -0.79 -4.07 23.05
CA ILE A 148 0.25 -5.02 22.65
C ILE A 148 0.64 -5.90 23.83
N ARG A 149 0.98 -5.31 24.99
CA ARG A 149 1.42 -6.07 26.16
C ARG A 149 0.35 -7.02 26.70
N LYS A 150 -0.90 -6.58 26.72
CA LYS A 150 -2.06 -7.36 27.17
C LYS A 150 -2.57 -8.37 26.13
N ALA A 151 -2.05 -8.36 24.92
CA ALA A 151 -2.61 -9.07 23.75
C ALA A 151 -4.13 -8.84 23.66
N ALA A 152 -4.51 -7.56 23.70
CA ALA A 152 -5.90 -7.12 23.73
C ALA A 152 -6.63 -7.58 22.46
N LYS A 153 -7.88 -7.99 22.63
CA LYS A 153 -8.75 -8.44 21.54
C LYS A 153 -9.43 -7.21 20.88
N VAL A 154 -8.63 -6.32 20.35
CA VAL A 154 -9.07 -5.11 19.64
C VAL A 154 -8.60 -5.15 18.21
N CYS A 155 -9.31 -4.44 17.33
CA CYS A 155 -8.91 -4.33 15.94
C CYS A 155 -9.37 -3.00 15.33
N ILE A 156 -8.65 -2.61 14.27
CA ILE A 156 -9.02 -1.55 13.34
C ILE A 156 -9.43 -2.25 12.05
N VAL A 157 -10.48 -1.79 11.41
CA VAL A 157 -11.02 -2.40 10.21
C VAL A 157 -11.01 -1.42 9.04
N GLY A 158 -10.80 -1.93 7.83
CA GLY A 158 -10.92 -1.14 6.62
C GLY A 158 -12.38 -0.96 6.19
N LYS A 159 -12.61 -0.02 5.29
CA LYS A 159 -13.94 0.44 4.88
C LYS A 159 -14.78 -0.66 4.24
N THR A 160 -14.19 -1.53 3.44
CA THR A 160 -14.88 -2.68 2.84
C THR A 160 -15.47 -3.62 3.89
N ILE A 161 -14.75 -3.88 4.99
CA ILE A 161 -15.24 -4.71 6.10
C ILE A 161 -16.47 -4.09 6.76
N VAL A 162 -16.45 -2.76 6.96
CA VAL A 162 -17.61 -2.05 7.53
C VAL A 162 -18.80 -2.13 6.60
N ASN A 163 -18.61 -1.86 5.31
CA ASN A 163 -19.68 -1.89 4.32
C ASN A 163 -20.35 -3.26 4.21
N GLU A 164 -19.56 -4.34 4.20
CA GLU A 164 -20.08 -5.71 4.06
C GLU A 164 -20.75 -6.23 5.34
N LEU A 165 -20.26 -5.85 6.52
CA LEU A 165 -20.80 -6.37 7.79
C LEU A 165 -21.91 -5.49 8.39
N PHE A 166 -21.82 -4.18 8.25
CA PHE A 166 -22.74 -3.21 8.88
C PHE A 166 -23.58 -2.44 7.87
N GLY A 167 -23.13 -2.33 6.61
CA GLY A 167 -23.71 -1.52 5.54
C GLY A 167 -22.94 -0.20 5.34
N GLU A 168 -23.13 0.42 4.19
CA GLU A 168 -22.47 1.67 3.81
C GLU A 168 -22.79 2.82 4.76
N GLY A 169 -21.78 3.66 5.07
CA GLY A 169 -21.92 4.84 5.91
C GLY A 169 -22.11 4.56 7.39
N LYS A 170 -21.76 3.36 7.87
CA LYS A 170 -21.95 2.95 9.26
C LYS A 170 -20.64 2.81 10.05
N GLU A 171 -19.64 3.59 9.69
CA GLU A 171 -18.33 3.57 10.31
C GLU A 171 -18.42 3.86 11.83
N ALA A 172 -19.15 4.90 12.21
CA ALA A 172 -19.36 5.24 13.62
C ALA A 172 -20.15 4.17 14.40
N GLU A 173 -21.11 3.48 13.76
CA GLU A 173 -21.86 2.40 14.39
C GLU A 173 -21.02 1.15 14.63
N ALA A 174 -20.00 0.92 13.81
CA ALA A 174 -19.10 -0.22 13.90
C ALA A 174 -18.15 -0.11 15.13
N ILE A 175 -17.83 1.11 15.58
CA ILE A 175 -16.97 1.33 16.74
C ILE A 175 -17.61 0.74 18.01
N GLY A 176 -16.77 0.00 18.76
CA GLY A 176 -17.18 -0.68 19.99
C GLY A 176 -17.91 -2.01 19.78
N LYS A 177 -18.29 -2.37 18.54
CA LYS A 177 -18.90 -3.67 18.24
C LYS A 177 -17.85 -4.78 18.22
N ASN A 178 -18.32 -6.01 18.48
CA ASN A 178 -17.49 -7.19 18.43
C ASN A 178 -17.75 -7.96 17.15
N ILE A 179 -16.72 -8.09 16.32
CA ILE A 179 -16.70 -9.01 15.17
C ILE A 179 -16.02 -10.32 15.58
N ARG A 180 -16.30 -11.40 14.89
CA ARG A 180 -15.62 -12.67 15.06
C ARG A 180 -14.74 -12.96 13.86
N PHE A 181 -13.43 -13.03 14.09
CA PHE A 181 -12.49 -13.52 13.10
C PHE A 181 -12.19 -15.00 13.38
N LYS A 182 -12.58 -15.89 12.48
CA LYS A 182 -12.65 -17.33 12.76
C LYS A 182 -13.52 -17.56 14.00
N SER A 183 -12.92 -17.95 15.13
CA SER A 183 -13.62 -18.16 16.40
C SER A 183 -13.28 -17.12 17.48
N ILE A 184 -12.45 -16.14 17.18
CA ILE A 184 -11.94 -15.16 18.13
C ILE A 184 -12.76 -13.87 18.04
N PRO A 185 -13.38 -13.39 19.12
CA PRO A 185 -14.04 -12.10 19.16
C PRO A 185 -12.99 -10.99 19.24
N LEU A 186 -13.15 -9.96 18.38
CA LEU A 186 -12.33 -8.77 18.32
C LEU A 186 -13.25 -7.54 18.39
N ARG A 187 -12.94 -6.60 19.28
CA ARG A 187 -13.67 -5.34 19.40
C ARG A 187 -13.09 -4.32 18.42
N ILE A 188 -13.94 -3.75 17.58
CA ILE A 188 -13.56 -2.66 16.69
C ILE A 188 -13.31 -1.40 17.52
N ILE A 189 -12.14 -0.80 17.40
CA ILE A 189 -11.75 0.44 18.06
C ILE A 189 -11.47 1.58 17.08
N GLY A 190 -11.28 1.28 15.80
CA GLY A 190 -11.05 2.24 14.75
C GLY A 190 -11.48 1.72 13.39
N VAL A 191 -11.78 2.64 12.49
CA VAL A 191 -12.07 2.41 11.08
C VAL A 191 -11.08 3.24 10.26
N LEU A 192 -10.46 2.61 9.26
CA LEU A 192 -9.50 3.26 8.37
C LEU A 192 -10.21 4.12 7.33
N GLU A 193 -9.56 5.22 6.94
CA GLU A 193 -9.93 5.98 5.75
C GLU A 193 -9.79 5.09 4.50
N GLY A 194 -10.79 5.11 3.63
CA GLY A 194 -10.79 4.27 2.42
C GLY A 194 -9.72 4.71 1.42
N LYS A 195 -8.91 3.77 0.95
CA LYS A 195 -7.93 3.94 -0.12
C LYS A 195 -8.45 3.44 -1.47
N GLY A 196 -9.50 2.62 -1.46
CA GLY A 196 -10.07 2.03 -2.66
C GLY A 196 -9.21 0.92 -3.27
N TYR A 197 -9.34 0.77 -4.60
CA TYR A 197 -8.59 -0.24 -5.35
C TYR A 197 -7.26 0.32 -5.82
N ASN A 198 -6.21 -0.48 -5.71
CA ASN A 198 -4.91 -0.14 -6.31
C ASN A 198 -4.91 -0.35 -7.85
N SER A 199 -3.84 0.04 -8.54
CA SER A 199 -3.70 -0.12 -10.01
C SER A 199 -3.75 -1.58 -10.49
N TRP A 200 -3.57 -2.55 -9.59
CA TRP A 200 -3.68 -3.98 -9.85
C TRP A 200 -5.10 -4.50 -9.66
N GLY A 201 -6.05 -3.63 -9.31
CA GLY A 201 -7.44 -4.00 -9.04
C GLY A 201 -7.64 -4.72 -7.70
N MET A 202 -6.67 -4.67 -6.80
CA MET A 202 -6.82 -5.24 -5.45
C MET A 202 -7.43 -4.22 -4.50
N ASP A 203 -8.42 -4.65 -3.75
CA ASP A 203 -9.06 -3.86 -2.71
C ASP A 203 -8.10 -3.67 -1.51
N GLN A 204 -7.73 -2.43 -1.23
CA GLN A 204 -6.86 -2.09 -0.11
C GLN A 204 -7.64 -1.97 1.21
N ASP A 205 -8.96 -1.83 1.13
CA ASP A 205 -9.84 -1.58 2.28
C ASP A 205 -10.40 -2.88 2.89
N ASN A 206 -10.15 -4.04 2.26
CA ASN A 206 -10.51 -5.35 2.81
C ASN A 206 -9.42 -5.87 3.76
N VAL A 207 -9.24 -5.20 4.89
CA VAL A 207 -8.15 -5.44 5.84
C VAL A 207 -8.62 -5.29 7.29
N ILE A 208 -8.02 -6.09 8.18
CA ILE A 208 -8.17 -5.97 9.63
C ILE A 208 -6.77 -5.83 10.22
N ILE A 209 -6.54 -4.85 11.07
CA ILE A 209 -5.28 -4.63 11.77
C ILE A 209 -5.54 -4.84 13.26
N ALA A 210 -4.69 -5.62 13.90
CA ALA A 210 -4.80 -5.92 15.32
C ALA A 210 -3.40 -6.02 15.98
N PRO A 211 -3.29 -5.93 17.30
CA PRO A 211 -2.03 -6.13 18.00
C PRO A 211 -1.36 -7.43 17.59
N TYR A 212 -0.08 -7.39 17.16
CA TYR A 212 0.64 -8.60 16.73
C TYR A 212 0.64 -9.69 17.78
N THR A 213 0.68 -9.33 19.06
CA THR A 213 0.62 -10.29 20.16
C THR A 213 -0.71 -11.03 20.26
N CYS A 214 -1.81 -10.35 19.90
CA CYS A 214 -3.13 -10.97 19.83
C CYS A 214 -3.21 -11.96 18.66
N VAL A 215 -2.75 -11.52 17.47
CA VAL A 215 -2.78 -12.36 16.26
C VAL A 215 -1.87 -13.58 16.44
N THR A 216 -0.63 -13.38 16.90
CA THR A 216 0.35 -14.44 17.14
C THR A 216 -0.15 -15.49 18.11
N LYS A 217 -0.66 -15.06 19.28
CA LYS A 217 -1.03 -15.99 20.36
C LYS A 217 -2.40 -16.65 20.17
N ARG A 218 -3.36 -15.95 19.57
CA ARG A 218 -4.78 -16.36 19.58
C ARG A 218 -5.34 -16.77 18.23
N ILE A 219 -4.81 -16.21 17.13
CA ILE A 219 -5.38 -16.40 15.79
C ILE A 219 -4.50 -17.31 14.95
N ALA A 220 -3.22 -16.97 14.79
CA ALA A 220 -2.27 -17.76 14.01
C ALA A 220 -1.64 -18.89 14.84
N ALA A 221 -1.61 -18.76 16.17
CA ALA A 221 -1.00 -19.72 17.10
C ALA A 221 0.45 -20.09 16.72
N GLN A 222 1.24 -19.09 16.35
CA GLN A 222 2.63 -19.23 15.91
C GLN A 222 3.57 -18.39 16.77
N THR A 223 4.87 -18.69 16.71
CA THR A 223 5.91 -18.01 17.52
C THR A 223 6.89 -17.20 16.67
N TYR A 224 6.62 -17.07 15.40
CA TYR A 224 7.45 -16.40 14.41
C TYR A 224 6.64 -15.34 13.65
N PHE A 225 7.34 -14.39 13.07
CA PHE A 225 6.75 -13.36 12.21
C PHE A 225 6.83 -13.77 10.74
N SER A 226 5.84 -13.38 9.96
CA SER A 226 5.81 -13.54 8.50
C SER A 226 6.84 -12.63 7.84
N SER A 227 6.95 -11.42 8.36
CA SER A 227 7.90 -10.38 7.95
C SER A 227 8.06 -9.34 9.05
N ILE A 228 9.05 -8.46 8.92
CA ILE A 228 9.16 -7.23 9.69
C ILE A 228 9.13 -6.09 8.68
N VAL A 229 8.20 -5.16 8.87
CA VAL A 229 8.01 -4.01 8.00
C VAL A 229 8.64 -2.79 8.65
N CYS A 230 9.44 -2.06 7.90
CA CYS A 230 10.17 -0.90 8.39
C CYS A 230 9.96 0.28 7.45
N SER A 231 10.17 1.48 7.97
CA SER A 231 10.25 2.70 7.17
C SER A 231 11.61 3.35 7.37
N ALA A 232 12.39 3.59 6.30
CA ALA A 232 13.61 4.37 6.40
C ALA A 232 13.29 5.83 6.79
N LEU A 233 14.25 6.55 7.35
CA LEU A 233 14.09 7.96 7.72
C LEU A 233 13.81 8.86 6.51
N THR A 234 14.50 8.60 5.40
CA THR A 234 14.27 9.28 4.11
C THR A 234 14.49 8.29 2.98
N GLU A 235 14.00 8.61 1.78
CA GLU A 235 14.22 7.81 0.58
C GLU A 235 15.71 7.62 0.27
N GLU A 236 16.51 8.69 0.47
CA GLU A 236 17.97 8.70 0.24
C GLU A 236 18.75 7.79 1.19
N LEU A 237 18.20 7.52 2.37
CA LEU A 237 18.81 6.66 3.39
C LEU A 237 18.34 5.20 3.29
N SER A 238 17.52 4.86 2.31
CA SER A 238 16.98 3.50 2.16
C SER A 238 18.09 2.47 1.99
N ASP A 239 19.13 2.78 1.20
CA ASP A 239 20.27 1.86 0.99
C ASP A 239 21.06 1.65 2.30
N ALA A 240 21.31 2.73 3.06
CA ALA A 240 21.97 2.64 4.35
C ALA A 240 21.14 1.90 5.41
N ALA A 241 19.80 2.03 5.33
CA ALA A 241 18.89 1.29 6.19
C ALA A 241 18.87 -0.21 5.83
N ILE A 242 19.01 -0.57 4.55
CA ILE A 242 19.15 -1.97 4.12
C ILE A 242 20.42 -2.58 4.68
N GLU A 243 21.58 -1.90 4.54
CA GLU A 243 22.85 -2.37 5.10
C GLU A 243 22.81 -2.54 6.63
N GLU A 244 22.04 -1.69 7.34
CA GLU A 244 21.85 -1.81 8.79
C GLU A 244 21.02 -3.04 9.18
N LEU A 245 20.10 -3.47 8.31
CA LEU A 245 19.13 -4.54 8.57
C LEU A 245 19.62 -5.93 8.13
N GLU A 246 20.70 -6.03 7.34
CA GLU A 246 21.37 -7.28 6.93
C GLU A 246 22.33 -7.79 8.01
#